data_8162e44491a5e0f446d60ab8215265a0
#
_entry.id   8162e44491a5e0f446d60ab8215265a0
#
_cell.length_a   1.000
_cell.length_b   1.000
_cell.length_c   1.000
_cell.angle_alpha   90.00
_cell.angle_beta   90.00
_cell.angle_gamma   90.00
#
_symmetry.space_group_name_H-M   'P 1'
#
loop_
_entity.id
_entity.type
_entity.pdbx_description
1 polymer ?
#
loop_
_entity_poly.entity_id
_entity_poly.type
_entity_poly.pdbx_seq_one_letter_code
_entity_poly.pdbx_strand_id
1 'polypeptide(L)'
;MIKLNVIYKQENITSMNSIVIPNKQDVVEARALIEPYIHNTPVMSSSSINEIYGVELYLKCENFQKMGAFKMRGAAHAILKLSDEARAKGVTTHSSGNFAQALSLAARSLGVKATIVMPTSAPKIKKTAVLGYGASVID
;
A
#
# COMPACT_ATOMS: atom_id res chain seq x y z
N MET A 1 15.02 1.38 -28.25
CA MET A 1 13.56 1.07 -28.41
C MET A 1 13.30 -0.26 -27.73
N ILE A 2 12.85 -0.23 -26.47
CA ILE A 2 12.56 -1.43 -25.67
C ILE A 2 11.12 -1.80 -25.94
N LYS A 3 10.89 -2.92 -26.65
CA LYS A 3 9.55 -3.47 -26.82
C LYS A 3 9.12 -4.11 -25.50
N LEU A 4 8.17 -3.48 -24.80
CA LEU A 4 7.43 -4.12 -23.71
C LEU A 4 6.46 -5.13 -24.37
N ASN A 5 6.79 -6.41 -24.33
CA ASN A 5 5.82 -7.45 -24.62
C ASN A 5 4.94 -7.63 -23.38
N VAL A 6 3.80 -6.95 -23.36
CA VAL A 6 2.73 -7.22 -22.39
C VAL A 6 2.03 -8.49 -22.87
N ILE A 7 2.40 -9.64 -22.30
CA ILE A 7 1.67 -10.89 -22.52
C ILE A 7 0.44 -10.85 -21.61
N TYR A 8 -0.68 -10.39 -22.16
CA TYR A 8 -1.99 -10.66 -21.57
C TYR A 8 -2.30 -12.13 -21.83
N LYS A 9 -2.11 -12.98 -20.81
CA LYS A 9 -2.70 -14.31 -20.83
C LYS A 9 -4.19 -14.12 -20.58
N GLN A 10 -4.97 -14.22 -21.64
CA GLN A 10 -6.42 -14.26 -21.57
C GLN A 10 -6.81 -15.60 -20.94
N GLU A 11 -6.86 -15.63 -19.61
CA GLU A 11 -7.49 -16.76 -18.93
C GLU A 11 -9.00 -16.62 -19.10
N ASN A 12 -9.62 -17.66 -19.61
CA ASN A 12 -11.06 -17.75 -19.84
C ASN A 12 -11.81 -17.33 -18.56
N ILE A 13 -12.50 -16.19 -18.61
CA ILE A 13 -13.41 -15.72 -17.58
C ILE A 13 -14.68 -16.56 -17.67
N THR A 14 -14.62 -17.82 -17.26
CA THR A 14 -15.78 -18.73 -17.19
C THR A 14 -16.05 -19.22 -15.75
N SER A 15 -15.49 -18.58 -14.75
CA SER A 15 -16.02 -18.68 -13.38
C SER A 15 -16.16 -17.25 -12.84
N MET A 16 -17.39 -16.83 -12.57
CA MET A 16 -17.63 -15.74 -11.61
C MET A 16 -17.04 -16.24 -10.28
N ASN A 17 -15.74 -15.94 -10.04
CA ASN A 17 -15.17 -16.13 -8.73
C ASN A 17 -16.03 -15.33 -7.76
N SER A 18 -16.73 -16.01 -6.89
CA SER A 18 -17.49 -15.39 -5.81
C SER A 18 -16.57 -14.37 -5.13
N ILE A 19 -17.01 -13.11 -5.08
CA ILE A 19 -16.28 -12.07 -4.36
C ILE A 19 -16.18 -12.54 -2.91
N VAL A 20 -14.99 -12.89 -2.47
CA VAL A 20 -14.74 -13.25 -1.08
C VAL A 20 -14.70 -11.97 -0.27
N ILE A 21 -15.72 -11.75 0.53
CA ILE A 21 -15.77 -10.61 1.45
C ILE A 21 -14.90 -10.96 2.67
N PRO A 22 -13.85 -10.14 2.97
CA PRO A 22 -13.02 -10.40 4.14
C PRO A 22 -13.84 -10.37 5.43
N ASN A 23 -13.58 -11.34 6.31
CA ASN A 23 -14.17 -11.41 7.63
C ASN A 23 -13.19 -10.88 8.71
N LYS A 24 -13.60 -10.89 9.98
CA LYS A 24 -12.78 -10.42 11.10
C LYS A 24 -11.46 -11.20 11.23
N GLN A 25 -11.49 -12.50 10.98
CA GLN A 25 -10.30 -13.34 11.11
C GLN A 25 -9.24 -12.97 10.04
N ASP A 26 -9.66 -12.70 8.81
CA ASP A 26 -8.75 -12.24 7.75
C ASP A 26 -8.02 -10.95 8.14
N VAL A 27 -8.73 -10.03 8.83
CA VAL A 27 -8.13 -8.77 9.31
C VAL A 27 -7.12 -9.03 10.43
N VAL A 28 -7.43 -9.95 11.36
CA VAL A 28 -6.52 -10.32 12.45
C VAL A 28 -5.25 -10.97 11.91
N GLU A 29 -5.37 -11.88 10.95
CA GLU A 29 -4.24 -12.53 10.29
C GLU A 29 -3.39 -11.52 9.49
N ALA A 30 -4.04 -10.64 8.74
CA ALA A 30 -3.35 -9.59 8.02
C ALA A 30 -2.56 -8.67 8.97
N ARG A 31 -3.15 -8.32 10.13
CA ARG A 31 -2.48 -7.52 11.15
C ARG A 31 -1.23 -8.22 11.67
N ALA A 32 -1.33 -9.48 12.05
CA ALA A 32 -0.19 -10.26 12.55
C ALA A 32 0.94 -10.32 11.52
N LEU A 33 0.58 -10.53 10.24
CA LEU A 33 1.53 -10.62 9.14
C LEU A 33 2.32 -9.33 8.92
N ILE A 34 1.65 -8.17 9.01
CA ILE A 34 2.28 -6.87 8.71
C ILE A 34 2.89 -6.18 9.93
N GLU A 35 2.66 -6.67 11.14
CA GLU A 35 3.07 -6.03 12.41
C GLU A 35 4.54 -5.57 12.44
N PRO A 36 5.53 -6.35 11.95
CA PRO A 36 6.93 -5.92 11.95
C PRO A 36 7.23 -4.72 11.02
N TYR A 37 6.36 -4.44 10.07
CA TYR A 37 6.58 -3.48 9.00
C TYR A 37 5.81 -2.17 9.17
N ILE A 38 4.95 -2.07 10.18
CA ILE A 38 4.07 -0.92 10.42
C ILE A 38 4.28 -0.32 11.80
N HIS A 39 3.75 0.88 12.03
CA HIS A 39 3.60 1.44 13.36
C HIS A 39 2.25 1.03 13.96
N ASN A 40 2.24 0.72 15.26
CA ASN A 40 0.99 0.60 16.01
C ASN A 40 0.53 2.02 16.38
N THR A 41 -0.26 2.64 15.49
CA THR A 41 -0.71 4.02 15.64
C THR A 41 -1.72 4.15 16.78
N PRO A 42 -1.70 5.26 17.55
CA PRO A 42 -2.63 5.47 18.65
C PRO A 42 -4.06 5.67 18.15
N VAL A 43 -5.00 5.44 19.03
CA VAL A 43 -6.38 5.90 18.91
C VAL A 43 -6.57 7.03 19.91
N MET A 44 -7.02 8.18 19.45
CA MET A 44 -7.23 9.37 20.26
C MET A 44 -8.70 9.76 20.27
N SER A 45 -9.12 10.44 21.32
CA SER A 45 -10.42 11.08 21.44
C SER A 45 -10.22 12.52 21.88
N SER A 46 -11.24 13.36 21.69
CA SER A 46 -11.25 14.76 22.11
C SER A 46 -12.59 15.10 22.75
N SER A 47 -12.56 15.43 24.04
CA SER A 47 -13.77 15.84 24.77
C SER A 47 -14.48 17.03 24.13
N SER A 48 -13.72 18.05 23.71
CA SER A 48 -14.29 19.24 23.05
C SER A 48 -14.97 18.90 21.72
N ILE A 49 -14.40 18.01 20.91
CA ILE A 49 -15.02 17.57 19.65
C ILE A 49 -16.28 16.75 19.95
N ASN A 50 -16.19 15.84 20.90
CA ASN A 50 -17.32 14.99 21.31
C ASN A 50 -18.50 15.86 21.80
N GLU A 51 -18.23 16.89 22.58
CA GLU A 51 -19.25 17.82 23.07
C GLU A 51 -19.90 18.60 21.93
N ILE A 52 -19.12 19.14 20.98
CA ILE A 52 -19.64 19.88 19.83
C ILE A 52 -20.58 19.02 18.96
N TYR A 53 -20.24 17.75 18.75
CA TYR A 53 -20.98 16.87 17.85
C TYR A 53 -21.96 15.92 18.56
N GLY A 54 -21.97 15.89 19.89
CA GLY A 54 -22.85 15.03 20.68
C GLY A 54 -22.59 13.51 20.49
N VAL A 55 -21.35 13.12 20.18
CA VAL A 55 -20.96 11.73 19.92
C VAL A 55 -19.59 11.43 20.51
N GLU A 56 -19.30 10.15 20.77
CA GLU A 56 -17.95 9.68 21.11
C GLU A 56 -17.18 9.35 19.85
N LEU A 57 -16.14 10.14 19.52
CA LEU A 57 -15.26 9.94 18.38
C LEU A 57 -13.95 9.29 18.81
N TYR A 58 -13.58 8.24 18.11
CA TYR A 58 -12.30 7.56 18.24
C TYR A 58 -11.52 7.68 16.94
N LEU A 59 -10.43 8.46 16.96
CA LEU A 59 -9.63 8.83 15.81
C LEU A 59 -8.40 7.93 15.73
N LYS A 60 -8.37 7.00 14.79
CA LYS A 60 -7.19 6.19 14.50
C LYS A 60 -6.16 7.04 13.76
N CYS A 61 -5.05 7.35 14.42
CA CYS A 61 -4.09 8.35 13.93
C CYS A 61 -3.14 7.78 12.87
N GLU A 62 -3.65 7.46 11.69
CA GLU A 62 -2.85 6.91 10.58
C GLU A 62 -1.91 7.95 9.91
N ASN A 63 -1.99 9.21 10.28
CA ASN A 63 -0.97 10.22 10.00
C ASN A 63 0.37 9.92 10.68
N PHE A 64 0.36 9.13 11.77
CA PHE A 64 1.57 8.63 12.44
C PHE A 64 2.07 7.29 11.90
N GLN A 65 1.40 6.73 10.89
CA GLN A 65 1.88 5.53 10.22
C GLN A 65 3.14 5.83 9.41
N LYS A 66 3.97 4.81 9.14
CA LYS A 66 5.11 4.93 8.22
C LYS A 66 4.67 5.60 6.92
N MET A 67 5.49 6.48 6.38
CA MET A 67 5.21 7.38 5.25
C MET A 67 3.97 8.30 5.43
N GLY A 68 3.44 8.42 6.65
CA GLY A 68 2.36 9.36 6.99
C GLY A 68 0.95 8.97 6.53
N ALA A 69 0.69 7.70 6.19
CA ALA A 69 -0.63 7.28 5.74
C ALA A 69 -0.91 5.78 5.92
N PHE A 70 -2.19 5.44 6.08
CA PHE A 70 -2.68 4.06 6.25
C PHE A 70 -2.31 3.11 5.09
N LYS A 71 -1.97 3.63 3.91
CA LYS A 71 -1.63 2.84 2.72
C LYS A 71 -0.44 1.90 2.94
N MET A 72 0.42 2.18 3.92
CA MET A 72 1.53 1.28 4.28
C MET A 72 1.04 -0.12 4.69
N ARG A 73 -0.10 -0.22 5.37
CA ARG A 73 -0.68 -1.50 5.79
C ARG A 73 -1.00 -2.40 4.61
N GLY A 74 -1.75 -1.86 3.63
CA GLY A 74 -2.13 -2.62 2.44
C GLY A 74 -0.94 -2.94 1.54
N ALA A 75 0.01 -2.02 1.39
CA ALA A 75 1.21 -2.24 0.59
C ALA A 75 2.09 -3.35 1.17
N ALA A 76 2.35 -3.33 2.48
CA ALA A 76 3.10 -4.39 3.14
C ALA A 76 2.39 -5.75 3.03
N HIS A 77 1.08 -5.79 3.31
CA HIS A 77 0.28 -7.02 3.20
C HIS A 77 0.31 -7.60 1.79
N ALA A 78 0.11 -6.77 0.77
CA ALA A 78 0.10 -7.23 -0.62
C ALA A 78 1.43 -7.89 -1.02
N ILE A 79 2.57 -7.28 -0.66
CA ILE A 79 3.89 -7.86 -0.98
C ILE A 79 4.14 -9.15 -0.18
N LEU A 80 3.77 -9.19 1.09
CA LEU A 80 3.96 -10.38 1.95
C LEU A 80 3.12 -11.59 1.50
N LYS A 81 1.99 -11.35 0.84
CA LYS A 81 1.13 -12.43 0.28
C LYS A 81 1.61 -12.95 -1.07
N LEU A 82 2.59 -12.31 -1.71
CA LEU A 82 3.18 -12.82 -2.94
C LEU A 82 4.06 -14.04 -2.65
N SER A 83 4.12 -14.99 -3.62
CA SER A 83 5.12 -16.06 -3.60
C SER A 83 6.55 -15.50 -3.70
N ASP A 84 7.53 -16.28 -3.29
CA ASP A 84 8.95 -15.87 -3.41
C ASP A 84 9.34 -15.61 -4.87
N GLU A 85 8.83 -16.42 -5.80
CA GLU A 85 9.04 -16.22 -7.22
C GLU A 85 8.46 -14.89 -7.71
N ALA A 86 7.25 -14.53 -7.27
CA ALA A 86 6.62 -13.27 -7.63
C ALA A 86 7.37 -12.07 -7.01
N ARG A 87 7.80 -12.18 -5.77
CA ARG A 87 8.62 -11.14 -5.10
C ARG A 87 9.97 -10.93 -5.81
N ALA A 88 10.60 -12.00 -6.29
CA ALA A 88 11.86 -11.91 -7.02
C ALA A 88 11.73 -11.11 -8.34
N LYS A 89 10.56 -11.15 -8.97
CA LYS A 89 10.26 -10.35 -10.18
C LYS A 89 10.05 -8.86 -9.87
N GLY A 90 9.77 -8.52 -8.62
CA GLY A 90 9.47 -7.17 -8.18
C GLY A 90 7.98 -6.82 -8.24
N VAL A 91 7.65 -5.62 -7.82
CA VAL A 91 6.27 -5.10 -7.80
C VAL A 91 6.17 -3.80 -8.60
N THR A 92 5.00 -3.59 -9.21
CA THR A 92 4.73 -2.35 -9.95
C THR A 92 3.35 -1.81 -9.63
N THR A 93 3.20 -0.50 -9.71
CA THR A 93 1.90 0.16 -9.63
C THR A 93 1.90 1.46 -10.43
N HIS A 94 0.70 1.87 -10.84
CA HIS A 94 0.43 3.23 -11.34
C HIS A 94 -0.19 4.05 -10.21
N SER A 95 0.56 5.02 -9.70
CA SER A 95 0.07 5.91 -8.62
C SER A 95 0.95 7.15 -8.49
N SER A 96 0.33 8.32 -8.36
CA SER A 96 1.00 9.60 -8.07
C SER A 96 0.84 10.06 -6.61
N GLY A 97 0.28 9.22 -5.75
CA GLY A 97 -0.12 9.60 -4.39
C GLY A 97 0.54 8.77 -3.27
N ASN A 98 -0.20 8.62 -2.20
CA ASN A 98 0.28 7.92 -1.00
C ASN A 98 0.55 6.43 -1.25
N PHE A 99 -0.16 5.79 -2.21
CA PHE A 99 0.08 4.38 -2.50
C PHE A 99 1.43 4.15 -3.18
N ALA A 100 1.84 5.05 -4.08
CA ALA A 100 3.18 5.02 -4.68
C ALA A 100 4.28 4.99 -3.61
N GLN A 101 4.20 5.90 -2.64
CA GLN A 101 5.16 5.98 -1.53
C GLN A 101 5.09 4.75 -0.63
N ALA A 102 3.88 4.28 -0.31
CA ALA A 102 3.68 3.12 0.54
C ALA A 102 4.26 1.86 -0.08
N LEU A 103 4.00 1.62 -1.38
CA LEU A 103 4.54 0.45 -2.08
C LEU A 103 6.07 0.51 -2.16
N SER A 104 6.64 1.69 -2.44
CA SER A 104 8.08 1.90 -2.50
C SER A 104 8.75 1.60 -1.16
N LEU A 105 8.21 2.14 -0.05
CA LEU A 105 8.75 1.91 1.28
C LEU A 105 8.57 0.45 1.75
N ALA A 106 7.41 -0.16 1.49
CA ALA A 106 7.16 -1.55 1.84
C ALA A 106 8.09 -2.49 1.05
N ALA A 107 8.25 -2.26 -0.25
CA ALA A 107 9.16 -3.02 -1.10
C ALA A 107 10.61 -2.92 -0.60
N ARG A 108 11.08 -1.71 -0.29
CA ARG A 108 12.40 -1.50 0.33
C ARG A 108 12.56 -2.29 1.62
N SER A 109 11.55 -2.25 2.50
CA SER A 109 11.60 -2.94 3.81
C SER A 109 11.62 -4.47 3.68
N LEU A 110 11.15 -4.98 2.54
CA LEU A 110 11.05 -6.42 2.24
C LEU A 110 12.12 -6.89 1.24
N GLY A 111 13.05 -6.03 0.84
CA GLY A 111 14.08 -6.36 -0.14
C GLY A 111 13.56 -6.64 -1.55
N VAL A 112 12.40 -6.10 -1.90
CA VAL A 112 11.73 -6.28 -3.20
C VAL A 112 11.94 -5.06 -4.08
N LYS A 113 12.20 -5.25 -5.37
CA LYS A 113 12.29 -4.15 -6.34
C LYS A 113 10.90 -3.57 -6.59
N ALA A 114 10.79 -2.23 -6.63
CA ALA A 114 9.55 -1.54 -6.98
C ALA A 114 9.73 -0.62 -8.18
N THR A 115 8.76 -0.64 -9.08
CA THR A 115 8.66 0.28 -10.22
C THR A 115 7.33 1.01 -10.15
N ILE A 116 7.36 2.33 -10.12
CA ILE A 116 6.17 3.17 -10.01
C ILE A 116 5.96 3.93 -11.31
N VAL A 117 4.81 3.76 -11.92
CA VAL A 117 4.40 4.57 -13.08
C VAL A 117 3.71 5.81 -12.53
N MET A 118 4.27 6.99 -12.84
CA MET A 118 3.75 8.28 -12.40
C MET A 118 3.62 9.22 -13.60
N PRO A 119 2.54 10.00 -13.71
CA PRO A 119 2.46 11.01 -14.77
C PRO A 119 3.53 12.09 -14.56
N THR A 120 3.99 12.69 -15.64
CA THR A 120 4.97 13.81 -15.60
C THR A 120 4.47 14.98 -14.73
N SER A 121 3.15 15.17 -14.64
CA SER A 121 2.47 16.15 -13.81
C SER A 121 2.40 15.79 -12.32
N ALA A 122 2.91 14.63 -11.91
CA ALA A 122 2.89 14.23 -10.50
C ALA A 122 3.63 15.25 -9.61
N PRO A 123 3.12 15.55 -8.40
CA PRO A 123 3.77 16.48 -7.49
C PRO A 123 5.22 16.07 -7.22
N LYS A 124 6.14 17.01 -7.41
CA LYS A 124 7.59 16.77 -7.26
C LYS A 124 7.95 16.13 -5.92
N ILE A 125 7.31 16.59 -4.84
CA ILE A 125 7.54 16.04 -3.49
C ILE A 125 7.21 14.54 -3.42
N LYS A 126 6.16 14.07 -4.11
CA LYS A 126 5.77 12.66 -4.14
C LYS A 126 6.78 11.83 -4.95
N LYS A 127 7.20 12.34 -6.11
CA LYS A 127 8.21 11.69 -6.96
C LYS A 127 9.56 11.57 -6.20
N THR A 128 9.98 12.65 -5.54
CA THR A 128 11.20 12.65 -4.70
C THR A 128 11.11 11.62 -3.58
N ALA A 129 9.97 11.50 -2.90
CA ALA A 129 9.79 10.51 -1.84
C ALA A 129 9.87 9.07 -2.37
N VAL A 130 9.22 8.77 -3.50
CA VAL A 130 9.27 7.46 -4.16
C VAL A 130 10.71 7.06 -4.50
N LEU A 131 11.46 7.97 -5.12
CA LEU A 131 12.88 7.77 -5.44
C LEU A 131 13.73 7.61 -4.17
N GLY A 132 13.46 8.41 -3.14
CA GLY A 132 14.13 8.33 -1.83
C GLY A 132 13.90 7.00 -1.11
N TYR A 133 12.81 6.31 -1.38
CA TYR A 133 12.56 4.94 -0.91
C TYR A 133 13.22 3.86 -1.79
N GLY A 134 13.91 4.25 -2.87
CA GLY A 134 14.68 3.34 -3.72
C GLY A 134 13.87 2.67 -4.83
N ALA A 135 12.65 3.13 -5.09
CA ALA A 135 11.87 2.65 -6.24
C ALA A 135 12.32 3.34 -7.53
N SER A 136 12.17 2.65 -8.66
CA SER A 136 12.29 3.23 -9.99
C SER A 136 11.00 3.95 -10.38
N VAL A 137 11.10 5.08 -11.08
CA VAL A 137 9.94 5.81 -11.61
C VAL A 137 9.97 5.75 -13.13
N ILE A 138 8.83 5.47 -13.72
CA ILE A 138 8.55 5.56 -15.15
C ILE A 138 7.49 6.65 -15.33
N ASP A 139 7.78 7.62 -16.19
CA ASP A 139 6.87 8.74 -16.51
C ASP A 139 5.87 8.34 -17.59
#